data_92390e0a0b0b138386bb6a236e9d7586
#
_entry.id   92390e0a0b0b138386bb6a236e9d7586
#
_cell.length_a   1.000
_cell.length_b   1.000
_cell.length_c   1.000
_cell.angle_alpha   90.00
_cell.angle_beta   90.00
_cell.angle_gamma   90.00
#
_symmetry.space_group_name_H-M   'P 1'
#
loop_
_entity.id
_entity.type
_entity.pdbx_description
1 polymer ?
#
loop_
_entity_poly.entity_id
_entity_poly.type
_entity_poly.pdbx_seq_one_letter_code
_entity_poly.pdbx_strand_id
1 'polypeptide(L)'
;IAKFKENTVKGSQFKQPLLEFSGACAGCGETPYAKLVTQLFGDRMYIANATGCSSIWGNSSPSTPYTVNAKGQGPAWSNSLFEDAAEFGYGMLLAQKAIREGLKAKVEEVAASDKASEEAKAACNEWLETYGCGATNGTATDKLVAALEGCDCPTCKDIVEKKDFLAKKSQWIFGGDGWAYDIGFGGVDHVLASGEDINIMVFDTEVYSNTGGQSSKATKTGATAQFAAGGKETKKKDLASMAMSYGYVYVAQIAMGGDFNQTVKAIAEAEAYPGPSLIIAYAPCINHGIKKGMSKAQT
;
A
#
# COMPACT_ATOMS: atom_id res chain seq x y z
N ILE A 1 3.41 -20.36 -15.28
CA ILE A 1 3.15 -21.53 -14.42
C ILE A 1 1.89 -21.36 -13.55
N ALA A 2 1.50 -20.17 -13.17
CA ALA A 2 0.31 -19.99 -12.34
C ALA A 2 -0.97 -20.15 -13.16
N LYS A 3 -1.63 -21.30 -13.05
CA LYS A 3 -2.96 -21.56 -13.60
C LYS A 3 -4.10 -20.88 -12.79
N PHE A 4 -3.78 -20.07 -11.80
CA PHE A 4 -4.71 -19.45 -10.87
C PHE A 4 -4.67 -17.94 -10.98
N LYS A 5 -5.84 -17.30 -10.86
CA LYS A 5 -5.91 -15.83 -10.83
C LYS A 5 -5.17 -15.29 -9.61
N GLU A 6 -4.30 -14.32 -9.80
CA GLU A 6 -3.43 -13.76 -8.77
C GLU A 6 -4.19 -13.13 -7.60
N ASN A 7 -5.34 -12.52 -7.89
CA ASN A 7 -6.21 -11.88 -6.89
C ASN A 7 -7.16 -12.85 -6.16
N THR A 8 -6.84 -14.14 -6.15
CA THR A 8 -7.54 -15.15 -5.34
C THR A 8 -6.64 -15.65 -4.23
N VAL A 9 -7.21 -16.23 -3.16
CA VAL A 9 -6.44 -16.84 -2.06
C VAL A 9 -5.41 -17.81 -2.59
N LYS A 10 -5.80 -18.73 -3.48
CA LYS A 10 -4.91 -19.74 -4.04
C LYS A 10 -3.83 -19.11 -4.94
N GLY A 11 -4.19 -18.15 -5.77
CA GLY A 11 -3.25 -17.49 -6.69
C GLY A 11 -2.24 -16.60 -5.96
N SER A 12 -2.68 -15.84 -4.96
CA SER A 12 -1.82 -14.97 -4.17
C SER A 12 -0.70 -15.73 -3.44
N GLN A 13 -0.97 -16.97 -3.02
CA GLN A 13 0.00 -17.81 -2.30
C GLN A 13 1.15 -18.34 -3.18
N PHE A 14 1.03 -18.27 -4.52
CA PHE A 14 2.10 -18.61 -5.45
C PHE A 14 3.02 -17.43 -5.79
N LYS A 15 2.66 -16.22 -5.34
CA LYS A 15 3.53 -15.04 -5.46
C LYS A 15 4.60 -15.05 -4.39
N GLN A 16 5.81 -14.59 -4.76
CA GLN A 16 6.87 -14.38 -3.79
C GLN A 16 6.49 -13.23 -2.85
N PRO A 17 6.48 -13.42 -1.52
CA PRO A 17 6.33 -12.30 -0.60
C PRO A 17 7.58 -11.44 -0.63
N LEU A 18 7.40 -10.12 -0.76
CA LEU A 18 8.49 -9.15 -0.65
C LEU A 18 8.56 -8.52 0.75
N LEU A 19 7.92 -9.16 1.71
CA LEU A 19 8.16 -9.11 3.15
C LEU A 19 8.61 -10.52 3.58
N GLU A 20 9.90 -10.74 3.77
CA GLU A 20 10.49 -12.08 3.94
C GLU A 20 10.23 -12.69 5.31
N PHE A 21 10.26 -11.88 6.36
CA PHE A 21 10.09 -12.34 7.75
C PHE A 21 9.30 -11.32 8.57
N SER A 22 8.78 -11.77 9.70
CA SER A 22 8.15 -10.87 10.67
C SER A 22 9.17 -10.47 11.75
N GLY A 23 9.48 -9.18 11.84
CA GLY A 23 10.25 -8.60 12.94
C GLY A 23 9.39 -8.14 14.12
N ALA A 24 8.09 -8.48 14.11
CA ALA A 24 7.12 -8.11 15.14
C ALA A 24 7.02 -9.15 16.27
N CYS A 25 6.15 -8.89 17.25
CA CYS A 25 5.81 -9.84 18.30
C CYS A 25 5.29 -11.17 17.73
N ALA A 26 5.53 -12.28 18.43
CA ALA A 26 5.00 -13.58 18.05
C ALA A 26 3.45 -13.53 17.92
N GLY A 27 2.92 -13.92 16.76
CA GLY A 27 1.49 -13.88 16.49
C GLY A 27 0.90 -12.48 16.22
N CYS A 28 1.74 -11.47 15.95
CA CYS A 28 1.28 -10.14 15.56
C CYS A 28 0.36 -10.21 14.34
N GLY A 29 -0.78 -9.51 14.39
CA GLY A 29 -1.75 -9.47 13.31
C GLY A 29 -1.40 -8.51 12.17
N GLU A 30 -0.41 -7.63 12.31
CA GLU A 30 -0.06 -6.63 11.28
C GLU A 30 0.74 -7.23 10.12
N THR A 31 1.82 -7.97 10.42
CA THR A 31 2.76 -8.46 9.40
C THR A 31 2.14 -9.41 8.36
N PRO A 32 1.11 -10.25 8.67
CA PRO A 32 0.44 -11.05 7.65
C PRO A 32 -0.26 -10.21 6.57
N TYR A 33 -0.84 -9.06 6.92
CA TYR A 33 -1.43 -8.14 5.94
C TYR A 33 -0.36 -7.51 5.05
N ALA A 34 0.71 -6.99 5.64
CA ALA A 34 1.82 -6.42 4.88
C ALA A 34 2.45 -7.46 3.93
N LYS A 35 2.62 -8.70 4.39
CA LYS A 35 3.09 -9.81 3.55
C LYS A 35 2.17 -10.06 2.37
N LEU A 36 0.86 -10.14 2.59
CA LEU A 36 -0.13 -10.37 1.53
C LEU A 36 -0.12 -9.25 0.50
N VAL A 37 -0.09 -7.98 0.93
CA VAL A 37 -0.04 -6.83 0.01
C VAL A 37 1.24 -6.86 -0.84
N THR A 38 2.39 -7.21 -0.24
CA THR A 38 3.65 -7.35 -0.99
C THR A 38 3.65 -8.55 -1.94
N GLN A 39 2.90 -9.63 -1.66
CA GLN A 39 2.71 -10.74 -2.62
C GLN A 39 1.91 -10.30 -3.85
N LEU A 40 0.97 -9.38 -3.68
CA LEU A 40 0.11 -8.92 -4.76
C LEU A 40 0.76 -7.80 -5.59
N PHE A 41 1.44 -6.84 -4.95
CA PHE A 41 1.86 -5.59 -5.59
C PHE A 41 3.30 -5.17 -5.29
N GLY A 42 4.05 -5.95 -4.50
CA GLY A 42 5.32 -5.54 -3.93
C GLY A 42 6.39 -5.10 -4.95
N ASP A 43 6.34 -5.60 -6.17
CA ASP A 43 7.27 -5.26 -7.26
C ASP A 43 7.16 -3.79 -7.71
N ARG A 44 6.07 -3.10 -7.39
CA ARG A 44 5.78 -1.71 -7.79
C ARG A 44 5.24 -0.83 -6.68
N MET A 45 5.40 -1.26 -5.41
CA MET A 45 4.86 -0.54 -4.25
C MET A 45 5.75 0.62 -3.81
N TYR A 46 5.10 1.72 -3.44
CA TYR A 46 5.63 2.73 -2.54
C TYR A 46 4.84 2.70 -1.23
N ILE A 47 5.55 2.73 -0.12
CA ILE A 47 4.96 2.67 1.22
C ILE A 47 5.43 3.87 2.03
N ALA A 48 4.50 4.77 2.37
CA ALA A 48 4.68 5.76 3.42
C ALA A 48 4.18 5.16 4.72
N ASN A 49 4.99 5.13 5.77
CA ASN A 49 4.65 4.47 7.02
C ASN A 49 4.59 5.47 8.17
N ALA A 50 3.50 5.46 8.93
CA ALA A 50 3.39 6.21 10.16
C ALA A 50 4.21 5.54 11.26
N THR A 51 4.98 6.32 12.03
CA THR A 51 5.75 5.80 13.17
C THR A 51 4.85 5.03 14.13
N GLY A 52 5.22 3.80 14.44
CA GLY A 52 4.47 2.86 15.28
C GLY A 52 5.01 1.45 15.12
N CYS A 53 4.23 0.42 15.45
CA CYS A 53 4.66 -0.97 15.30
C CYS A 53 5.09 -1.27 13.85
N SER A 54 4.34 -0.82 12.85
CA SER A 54 4.64 -1.08 11.45
C SER A 54 5.95 -0.44 10.97
N SER A 55 6.37 0.67 11.57
CA SER A 55 7.69 1.24 11.31
C SER A 55 8.81 0.48 12.02
N ILE A 56 8.57 -0.01 13.24
CA ILE A 56 9.58 -0.74 13.99
C ILE A 56 9.90 -2.09 13.33
N TRP A 57 8.91 -2.90 13.02
CA TRP A 57 9.16 -4.16 12.32
C TRP A 57 9.45 -3.95 10.82
N GLY A 58 9.13 -2.78 10.25
CA GLY A 58 9.33 -2.47 8.84
C GLY A 58 10.78 -2.16 8.48
N ASN A 59 11.45 -1.28 9.21
CA ASN A 59 12.85 -0.91 8.94
C ASN A 59 13.55 -0.14 10.07
N SER A 60 12.84 0.31 11.11
CA SER A 60 13.47 1.06 12.21
C SER A 60 14.33 0.17 13.11
N SER A 61 14.13 -1.15 13.09
CA SER A 61 15.07 -2.13 13.65
C SER A 61 16.27 -2.30 12.70
N PRO A 62 17.40 -2.89 13.14
CA PRO A 62 18.61 -3.02 12.33
C PRO A 62 18.46 -3.77 11.00
N SER A 63 17.37 -4.54 10.86
CA SER A 63 17.11 -5.35 9.67
C SER A 63 15.73 -5.06 9.10
N THR A 64 15.67 -4.75 7.79
CA THR A 64 14.42 -4.61 7.07
C THR A 64 13.90 -5.97 6.58
N PRO A 65 12.61 -6.29 6.75
CA PRO A 65 12.02 -7.49 6.17
C PRO A 65 11.63 -7.31 4.70
N TYR A 66 11.59 -6.09 4.17
CA TYR A 66 11.28 -5.82 2.78
C TYR A 66 12.46 -6.17 1.88
N THR A 67 12.17 -6.80 0.75
CA THR A 67 13.17 -7.29 -0.20
C THR A 67 12.75 -7.02 -1.64
N VAL A 68 13.57 -7.46 -2.58
CA VAL A 68 13.32 -7.31 -4.02
C VAL A 68 13.18 -8.66 -4.71
N ASN A 69 12.50 -8.67 -5.86
CA ASN A 69 12.39 -9.84 -6.72
C ASN A 69 13.67 -10.02 -7.57
N ALA A 70 13.68 -11.05 -8.42
CA ALA A 70 14.82 -11.35 -9.31
C ALA A 70 15.15 -10.22 -10.31
N LYS A 71 14.24 -9.28 -10.54
CA LYS A 71 14.48 -8.08 -11.37
C LYS A 71 15.00 -6.88 -10.57
N GLY A 72 15.24 -7.02 -9.27
CA GLY A 72 15.63 -5.92 -8.39
C GLY A 72 14.48 -4.98 -8.00
N GLN A 73 13.23 -5.39 -8.21
CA GLN A 73 12.04 -4.59 -7.90
C GLN A 73 11.42 -5.05 -6.58
N GLY A 74 11.04 -4.10 -5.74
CA GLY A 74 10.40 -4.35 -4.45
C GLY A 74 9.86 -3.07 -3.83
N PRO A 75 9.25 -3.16 -2.64
CA PRO A 75 8.67 -2.00 -1.97
C PRO A 75 9.72 -0.93 -1.68
N ALA A 76 9.43 0.30 -2.12
CA ALA A 76 10.14 1.49 -1.67
C ALA A 76 9.45 1.98 -0.39
N TRP A 77 10.05 1.68 0.75
CA TRP A 77 9.50 1.99 2.06
C TRP A 77 10.20 3.20 2.67
N SER A 78 9.40 4.13 3.21
CA SER A 78 9.92 5.25 3.98
C SER A 78 9.01 5.54 5.17
N ASN A 79 9.63 5.81 6.31
CA ASN A 79 8.92 6.21 7.51
C ASN A 79 8.72 7.72 7.54
N SER A 80 7.61 8.18 8.11
CA SER A 80 7.38 9.57 8.47
C SER A 80 7.07 9.69 9.96
N LEU A 81 6.86 10.91 10.43
CA LEU A 81 6.45 11.15 11.79
C LEU A 81 5.06 10.57 12.04
N PHE A 82 4.74 10.40 13.31
CA PHE A 82 3.48 9.78 13.73
C PHE A 82 2.25 10.58 13.25
N GLU A 83 2.36 11.88 13.23
CA GLU A 83 1.27 12.81 12.89
C GLU A 83 1.12 13.10 11.39
N ASP A 84 2.18 13.00 10.57
CA ASP A 84 2.21 13.53 9.20
C ASP A 84 2.33 12.47 8.08
N ALA A 85 2.20 11.20 8.42
CA ALA A 85 2.42 10.11 7.46
C ALA A 85 1.43 10.12 6.29
N ALA A 86 0.21 10.61 6.49
CA ALA A 86 -0.77 10.72 5.42
C ALA A 86 -0.34 11.77 4.39
N GLU A 87 0.04 12.94 4.83
CA GLU A 87 0.54 14.05 4.01
C GLU A 87 1.84 13.67 3.30
N PHE A 88 2.74 12.96 3.98
CA PHE A 88 3.97 12.44 3.40
C PHE A 88 3.68 11.46 2.25
N GLY A 89 2.80 10.49 2.47
CA GLY A 89 2.39 9.52 1.44
C GLY A 89 1.67 10.18 0.25
N TYR A 90 0.87 11.19 0.53
CA TYR A 90 0.24 12.01 -0.50
C TYR A 90 1.28 12.78 -1.34
N GLY A 91 2.26 13.40 -0.68
CA GLY A 91 3.38 14.06 -1.35
C GLY A 91 4.18 13.10 -2.25
N MET A 92 4.43 11.87 -1.80
CA MET A 92 5.07 10.83 -2.61
C MET A 92 4.25 10.51 -3.88
N LEU A 93 2.93 10.40 -3.76
CA LEU A 93 2.05 10.19 -4.92
C LEU A 93 2.13 11.35 -5.91
N LEU A 94 2.00 12.58 -5.42
CA LEU A 94 2.02 13.78 -6.29
C LEU A 94 3.36 13.92 -7.03
N ALA A 95 4.48 13.63 -6.36
CA ALA A 95 5.81 13.66 -6.98
C ALA A 95 5.92 12.62 -8.11
N GLN A 96 5.50 11.39 -7.87
CA GLN A 96 5.50 10.34 -8.89
C GLN A 96 4.57 10.67 -10.06
N LYS A 97 3.37 11.19 -9.76
CA LYS A 97 2.39 11.61 -10.77
C LYS A 97 2.99 12.68 -11.69
N ALA A 98 3.62 13.70 -11.12
CA ALA A 98 4.26 14.78 -11.89
C ALA A 98 5.39 14.26 -12.80
N ILE A 99 6.27 13.39 -12.28
CA ILE A 99 7.35 12.77 -13.08
C ILE A 99 6.74 11.94 -14.21
N ARG A 100 5.73 11.14 -13.90
CA ARG A 100 5.11 10.20 -14.84
C ARG A 100 4.32 10.92 -15.92
N GLU A 101 3.65 12.04 -15.60
CA GLU A 101 2.99 12.91 -16.57
C GLU A 101 4.01 13.57 -17.54
N GLY A 102 5.15 14.00 -17.01
CA GLY A 102 6.25 14.50 -17.84
C GLY A 102 6.82 13.43 -18.78
N LEU A 103 6.91 12.18 -18.34
CA LEU A 103 7.30 11.05 -19.18
C LEU A 103 6.24 10.72 -20.23
N LYS A 104 4.95 10.80 -19.86
CA LYS A 104 3.84 10.57 -20.77
C LYS A 104 3.90 11.52 -21.97
N ALA A 105 4.11 12.81 -21.75
CA ALA A 105 4.25 13.78 -22.81
C ALA A 105 5.41 13.43 -23.78
N LYS A 106 6.52 12.93 -23.27
CA LYS A 106 7.67 12.47 -24.09
C LYS A 106 7.36 11.21 -24.88
N VAL A 107 6.64 10.25 -24.29
CA VAL A 107 6.18 9.04 -24.98
C VAL A 107 5.21 9.39 -26.10
N GLU A 108 4.28 10.34 -25.88
CA GLU A 108 3.39 10.89 -26.90
C GLU A 108 4.17 11.57 -28.05
N GLU A 109 5.22 12.33 -27.74
CA GLU A 109 6.13 12.93 -28.74
C GLU A 109 6.80 11.86 -29.61
N VAL A 110 7.34 10.78 -29.00
CA VAL A 110 7.97 9.68 -29.74
C VAL A 110 6.95 8.94 -30.60
N ALA A 111 5.75 8.65 -30.07
CA ALA A 111 4.68 7.99 -30.81
C ALA A 111 4.24 8.75 -32.06
N ALA A 112 4.25 10.08 -32.01
CA ALA A 112 3.89 10.98 -33.10
C ALA A 112 5.04 11.27 -34.09
N SER A 113 6.26 10.86 -33.78
CA SER A 113 7.46 11.19 -34.57
C SER A 113 7.54 10.35 -35.85
N ASP A 114 7.70 11.00 -37.01
CA ASP A 114 7.96 10.32 -38.29
C ASP A 114 9.31 9.61 -38.33
N LYS A 115 10.22 9.93 -37.42
CA LYS A 115 11.55 9.34 -37.30
C LYS A 115 11.59 8.08 -36.44
N ALA A 116 10.52 7.83 -35.66
CA ALA A 116 10.45 6.65 -34.82
C ALA A 116 10.13 5.40 -35.64
N SER A 117 10.75 4.27 -35.30
CA SER A 117 10.42 2.98 -35.91
C SER A 117 8.99 2.56 -35.58
N GLU A 118 8.37 1.75 -36.44
CA GLU A 118 7.02 1.22 -36.19
C GLU A 118 6.96 0.40 -34.88
N GLU A 119 8.03 -0.30 -34.53
CA GLU A 119 8.15 -1.01 -33.26
C GLU A 119 8.11 -0.03 -32.07
N ALA A 120 8.89 1.06 -32.11
CA ALA A 120 8.88 2.07 -31.07
C ALA A 120 7.51 2.76 -30.93
N LYS A 121 6.85 3.08 -32.05
CA LYS A 121 5.49 3.66 -32.02
C LYS A 121 4.48 2.70 -31.40
N ALA A 122 4.52 1.42 -31.79
CA ALA A 122 3.63 0.40 -31.23
C ALA A 122 3.83 0.23 -29.72
N ALA A 123 5.08 0.20 -29.24
CA ALA A 123 5.41 0.11 -27.82
C ALA A 123 4.95 1.37 -27.05
N CYS A 124 5.13 2.56 -27.62
CA CYS A 124 4.64 3.81 -27.03
C CYS A 124 3.10 3.79 -26.90
N ASN A 125 2.38 3.39 -27.93
CA ASN A 125 0.92 3.32 -27.91
C ASN A 125 0.41 2.29 -26.89
N GLU A 126 1.00 1.09 -26.81
CA GLU A 126 0.65 0.09 -25.82
C GLU A 126 0.87 0.63 -24.38
N TRP A 127 1.96 1.35 -24.15
CA TRP A 127 2.23 1.96 -22.85
C TRP A 127 1.20 3.05 -22.50
N LEU A 128 0.81 3.90 -23.47
CA LEU A 128 -0.19 4.94 -23.29
C LEU A 128 -1.58 4.35 -23.00
N GLU A 129 -1.98 3.31 -23.73
CA GLU A 129 -3.26 2.60 -23.52
C GLU A 129 -3.34 1.96 -22.12
N THR A 130 -2.22 1.46 -21.61
CA THR A 130 -2.16 0.81 -20.31
C THR A 130 -1.81 1.76 -19.16
N TYR A 131 -1.58 3.04 -19.42
CA TYR A 131 -1.07 4.04 -18.48
C TYR A 131 -1.75 4.02 -17.10
N GLY A 132 -3.07 3.88 -17.04
CA GLY A 132 -3.85 3.83 -15.81
C GLY A 132 -3.96 2.45 -15.14
N CYS A 133 -3.46 1.38 -15.77
CA CYS A 133 -3.68 0.01 -15.31
C CYS A 133 -2.40 -0.61 -14.72
N GLY A 134 -2.32 -0.72 -13.38
CA GLY A 134 -1.16 -1.31 -12.71
C GLY A 134 -0.89 -2.78 -13.04
N ALA A 135 -1.89 -3.54 -13.49
CA ALA A 135 -1.73 -4.95 -13.84
C ALA A 135 -1.01 -5.17 -15.19
N THR A 136 -1.15 -4.26 -16.15
CA THR A 136 -0.64 -4.42 -17.52
C THR A 136 0.48 -3.45 -17.87
N ASN A 137 0.50 -2.28 -17.24
CA ASN A 137 1.46 -1.23 -17.56
C ASN A 137 2.93 -1.61 -17.31
N GLY A 138 3.21 -2.49 -16.35
CA GLY A 138 4.57 -2.99 -16.11
C GLY A 138 5.14 -3.75 -17.31
N THR A 139 4.35 -4.63 -17.92
CA THR A 139 4.75 -5.36 -19.14
C THR A 139 4.92 -4.44 -20.34
N ALA A 140 4.01 -3.47 -20.49
CA ALA A 140 4.12 -2.44 -21.53
C ALA A 140 5.36 -1.56 -21.33
N THR A 141 5.74 -1.27 -20.08
CA THR A 141 6.97 -0.56 -19.75
C THR A 141 8.21 -1.33 -20.17
N ASP A 142 8.29 -2.64 -19.89
CA ASP A 142 9.41 -3.49 -20.32
C ASP A 142 9.59 -3.45 -21.85
N LYS A 143 8.48 -3.51 -22.60
CA LYS A 143 8.50 -3.42 -24.08
C LYS A 143 8.93 -2.03 -24.56
N LEU A 144 8.40 -0.97 -23.95
CA LEU A 144 8.77 0.41 -24.29
C LEU A 144 10.27 0.64 -24.10
N VAL A 145 10.81 0.25 -22.96
CA VAL A 145 12.24 0.39 -22.67
C VAL A 145 13.07 -0.37 -23.70
N ALA A 146 12.72 -1.63 -23.99
CA ALA A 146 13.43 -2.45 -24.98
C ALA A 146 13.40 -1.84 -26.39
N ALA A 147 12.27 -1.27 -26.80
CA ALA A 147 12.12 -0.63 -28.11
C ALA A 147 12.88 0.71 -28.24
N LEU A 148 13.14 1.38 -27.12
CA LEU A 148 13.87 2.65 -27.09
C LEU A 148 15.36 2.50 -26.73
N GLU A 149 15.79 1.34 -26.22
CA GLU A 149 17.20 1.06 -25.95
C GLU A 149 18.03 1.14 -27.25
N GLY A 150 19.12 1.89 -27.20
CA GLY A 150 19.98 2.10 -28.36
C GLY A 150 19.56 3.24 -29.29
N CYS A 151 18.44 3.92 -29.03
CA CYS A 151 18.04 5.12 -29.77
C CYS A 151 18.90 6.33 -29.36
N ASP A 152 19.49 7.02 -30.32
CA ASP A 152 20.32 8.20 -30.07
C ASP A 152 19.51 9.50 -29.81
N CYS A 153 18.21 9.47 -29.99
CA CYS A 153 17.32 10.60 -29.75
C CYS A 153 17.36 11.03 -28.26
N PRO A 154 17.55 12.34 -27.96
CA PRO A 154 17.57 12.83 -26.60
C PRO A 154 16.31 12.48 -25.80
N THR A 155 15.12 12.56 -26.43
CA THR A 155 13.84 12.22 -25.81
C THR A 155 13.79 10.74 -25.41
N CYS A 156 14.23 9.84 -26.31
CA CYS A 156 14.30 8.39 -26.01
C CYS A 156 15.27 8.08 -24.87
N LYS A 157 16.45 8.72 -24.88
CA LYS A 157 17.45 8.57 -23.81
C LYS A 157 16.90 8.99 -22.44
N ASP A 158 16.23 10.13 -22.36
CA ASP A 158 15.62 10.61 -21.12
C ASP A 158 14.49 9.67 -20.62
N ILE A 159 13.69 9.09 -21.52
CA ILE A 159 12.67 8.10 -21.16
C ILE A 159 13.35 6.85 -20.55
N VAL A 160 14.39 6.33 -21.20
CA VAL A 160 15.11 5.11 -20.75
C VAL A 160 15.87 5.38 -19.45
N GLU A 161 16.47 6.55 -19.28
CA GLU A 161 17.15 6.95 -18.03
C GLU A 161 16.20 6.95 -16.84
N LYS A 162 14.93 7.37 -17.07
CA LYS A 162 13.89 7.45 -16.05
C LYS A 162 12.96 6.23 -16.03
N LYS A 163 13.41 5.09 -16.56
CA LYS A 163 12.59 3.87 -16.71
C LYS A 163 11.92 3.40 -15.42
N ASP A 164 12.53 3.64 -14.27
CA ASP A 164 11.99 3.24 -12.97
C ASP A 164 10.68 3.97 -12.60
N PHE A 165 10.38 5.10 -13.25
CA PHE A 165 9.14 5.85 -13.06
C PHE A 165 8.05 5.55 -14.10
N LEU A 166 8.34 4.77 -15.15
CA LEU A 166 7.40 4.50 -16.23
C LEU A 166 6.22 3.62 -15.79
N ALA A 167 6.50 2.51 -15.08
CA ALA A 167 5.44 1.62 -14.62
C ALA A 167 4.55 2.30 -13.58
N LYS A 168 3.22 2.08 -13.68
CA LYS A 168 2.27 2.56 -12.69
C LYS A 168 2.61 1.99 -11.32
N LYS A 169 2.88 2.84 -10.35
CA LYS A 169 3.16 2.45 -8.97
C LYS A 169 1.87 2.17 -8.20
N SER A 170 1.99 1.32 -7.20
CA SER A 170 0.98 1.07 -6.18
C SER A 170 1.35 1.88 -4.95
N GLN A 171 0.62 2.96 -4.67
CA GLN A 171 0.92 3.87 -3.56
C GLN A 171 0.11 3.49 -2.32
N TRP A 172 0.82 3.23 -1.23
CA TRP A 172 0.23 2.85 0.05
C TRP A 172 0.69 3.76 1.17
N ILE A 173 -0.21 3.99 2.13
CA ILE A 173 0.10 4.57 3.43
C ILE A 173 -0.24 3.53 4.48
N PHE A 174 0.73 3.15 5.32
CA PHE A 174 0.58 2.19 6.40
C PHE A 174 0.66 2.89 7.74
N GLY A 175 -0.20 2.53 8.67
CA GLY A 175 -0.13 2.99 10.05
C GLY A 175 -1.12 2.31 10.97
N GLY A 176 -0.92 2.46 12.28
CA GLY A 176 -1.80 1.92 13.30
C GLY A 176 -3.03 2.79 13.55
N ASP A 177 -3.91 2.30 14.42
CA ASP A 177 -5.14 3.01 14.80
C ASP A 177 -4.87 4.32 15.57
N GLY A 178 -3.85 4.39 16.40
CA GLY A 178 -3.47 5.63 17.07
C GLY A 178 -3.12 6.76 16.11
N TRP A 179 -2.52 6.44 14.97
CA TRP A 179 -2.34 7.38 13.89
C TRP A 179 -3.66 7.74 13.21
N ALA A 180 -4.36 6.76 12.65
CA ALA A 180 -5.49 7.02 11.76
C ALA A 180 -6.75 7.51 12.48
N TYR A 181 -7.00 7.08 13.72
CA TYR A 181 -8.19 7.47 14.48
C TYR A 181 -7.96 8.73 15.31
N ASP A 182 -6.73 9.02 15.68
CA ASP A 182 -6.36 10.06 16.63
C ASP A 182 -5.50 11.15 16.00
N ILE A 183 -4.18 11.07 16.18
CA ILE A 183 -3.28 12.18 15.89
C ILE A 183 -3.13 12.51 14.40
N GLY A 184 -3.15 11.50 13.53
CA GLY A 184 -3.03 11.66 12.07
C GLY A 184 -4.37 11.74 11.33
N PHE A 185 -5.50 11.75 12.05
CA PHE A 185 -6.82 11.70 11.40
C PHE A 185 -7.05 12.87 10.43
N GLY A 186 -6.61 14.08 10.77
CA GLY A 186 -6.76 15.23 9.89
C GLY A 186 -6.07 15.05 8.52
N GLY A 187 -4.88 14.47 8.51
CA GLY A 187 -4.16 14.11 7.29
C GLY A 187 -4.84 12.98 6.51
N VAL A 188 -5.30 11.94 7.21
CA VAL A 188 -6.08 10.85 6.58
C VAL A 188 -7.34 11.39 5.91
N ASP A 189 -8.09 12.25 6.60
CA ASP A 189 -9.28 12.90 6.08
C ASP A 189 -8.98 13.73 4.82
N HIS A 190 -7.91 14.53 4.85
CA HIS A 190 -7.48 15.34 3.71
C HIS A 190 -7.09 14.49 2.50
N VAL A 191 -6.35 13.39 2.72
CA VAL A 191 -5.97 12.48 1.64
C VAL A 191 -7.18 11.80 1.02
N LEU A 192 -8.14 11.34 1.82
CA LEU A 192 -9.40 10.77 1.32
C LEU A 192 -10.21 11.81 0.54
N ALA A 193 -10.21 13.07 0.99
CA ALA A 193 -10.89 14.17 0.32
C ALA A 193 -10.27 14.54 -1.04
N SER A 194 -8.99 14.19 -1.28
CA SER A 194 -8.27 14.57 -2.49
C SER A 194 -8.80 13.93 -3.79
N GLY A 195 -9.45 12.77 -3.67
CA GLY A 195 -9.90 11.99 -4.83
C GLY A 195 -8.77 11.29 -5.61
N GLU A 196 -7.53 11.34 -5.14
CA GLU A 196 -6.38 10.73 -5.80
C GLU A 196 -6.31 9.20 -5.60
N ASP A 197 -5.68 8.52 -6.56
CA ASP A 197 -5.49 7.05 -6.55
C ASP A 197 -4.42 6.65 -5.52
N ILE A 198 -4.84 6.47 -4.28
CA ILE A 198 -3.98 6.16 -3.14
C ILE A 198 -4.67 5.19 -2.18
N ASN A 199 -3.91 4.24 -1.66
CA ASN A 199 -4.41 3.23 -0.74
C ASN A 199 -3.94 3.52 0.69
N ILE A 200 -4.87 3.56 1.63
CA ILE A 200 -4.59 3.70 3.07
C ILE A 200 -4.92 2.38 3.76
N MET A 201 -3.94 1.77 4.42
CA MET A 201 -4.15 0.61 5.27
C MET A 201 -3.92 0.96 6.72
N VAL A 202 -4.98 0.84 7.51
CA VAL A 202 -4.94 1.01 8.95
C VAL A 202 -4.84 -0.36 9.63
N PHE A 203 -3.73 -0.62 10.29
CA PHE A 203 -3.59 -1.78 11.18
C PHE A 203 -4.31 -1.49 12.50
N ASP A 204 -5.57 -1.91 12.59
CA ASP A 204 -6.44 -1.63 13.73
C ASP A 204 -6.18 -2.62 14.85
N THR A 205 -5.23 -2.30 15.70
CA THR A 205 -4.91 -3.05 16.92
C THR A 205 -5.77 -2.61 18.11
N GLU A 206 -6.64 -1.63 17.93
CA GLU A 206 -7.55 -1.08 18.94
C GLU A 206 -6.86 -0.44 20.16
N VAL A 207 -5.56 -0.23 20.09
CA VAL A 207 -4.73 0.45 21.11
C VAL A 207 -3.51 1.08 20.45
N TYR A 208 -2.88 2.04 21.13
CA TYR A 208 -1.51 2.47 20.79
C TYR A 208 -0.53 1.35 21.12
N SER A 209 -0.38 0.40 20.20
CA SER A 209 0.33 -0.87 20.48
C SER A 209 1.82 -0.67 20.74
N ASN A 210 2.50 0.15 19.93
CA ASN A 210 3.95 0.33 20.01
C ASN A 210 4.40 1.06 21.29
N THR A 211 3.61 2.01 21.77
CA THR A 211 3.97 2.82 22.93
C THR A 211 3.59 2.19 24.28
N GLY A 212 2.89 1.06 24.26
CA GLY A 212 2.60 0.29 25.48
C GLY A 212 1.13 -0.01 25.75
N GLY A 213 0.25 0.05 24.76
CA GLY A 213 -1.14 -0.38 24.88
C GLY A 213 -2.09 0.67 25.47
N GLN A 214 -1.85 1.94 25.18
CA GLN A 214 -2.75 3.03 25.59
C GLN A 214 -4.05 2.98 24.78
N SER A 215 -5.13 3.43 25.44
CA SER A 215 -6.44 3.57 24.78
C SER A 215 -6.38 4.58 23.65
N SER A 216 -6.89 4.19 22.48
CA SER A 216 -7.11 5.05 21.31
C SER A 216 -8.61 5.30 21.08
N LYS A 217 -8.95 6.11 20.09
CA LYS A 217 -10.36 6.23 19.63
C LYS A 217 -10.86 4.94 18.96
N ALA A 218 -9.96 4.02 18.57
CA ALA A 218 -10.33 2.70 18.06
C ALA A 218 -10.62 1.67 19.16
N THR A 219 -10.26 1.96 20.41
CA THR A 219 -10.52 1.04 21.53
C THR A 219 -12.03 0.92 21.78
N LYS A 220 -12.53 -0.29 21.90
CA LYS A 220 -13.95 -0.59 22.10
C LYS A 220 -14.44 -0.18 23.49
N THR A 221 -15.72 0.13 23.60
CA THR A 221 -16.38 0.37 24.88
C THR A 221 -16.19 -0.84 25.80
N GLY A 222 -15.83 -0.58 27.05
CA GLY A 222 -15.57 -1.61 28.07
C GLY A 222 -14.21 -2.30 27.98
N ALA A 223 -13.44 -2.11 26.91
CA ALA A 223 -12.11 -2.67 26.80
C ALA A 223 -11.13 -1.98 27.75
N THR A 224 -10.33 -2.75 28.46
CA THR A 224 -9.25 -2.24 29.33
C THR A 224 -7.99 -1.97 28.53
N ALA A 225 -7.37 -0.83 28.79
CA ALA A 225 -6.11 -0.42 28.19
C ALA A 225 -5.37 0.52 29.15
N GLN A 226 -4.14 0.89 28.85
CA GLN A 226 -3.48 1.99 29.56
C GLN A 226 -4.35 3.26 29.42
N PHE A 227 -4.50 4.01 30.50
CA PHE A 227 -5.41 5.15 30.65
C PHE A 227 -6.92 4.81 30.56
N ALA A 228 -7.27 3.54 30.52
CA ALA A 228 -8.64 3.03 30.59
C ALA A 228 -8.70 1.75 31.43
N ALA A 229 -8.11 1.77 32.63
CA ALA A 229 -8.02 0.61 33.52
C ALA A 229 -9.37 0.05 33.98
N GLY A 230 -10.38 0.94 34.14
CA GLY A 230 -11.77 0.58 34.45
C GLY A 230 -12.61 0.21 33.20
N GLY A 231 -12.00 0.18 32.03
CA GLY A 231 -12.69 0.02 30.77
C GLY A 231 -13.00 1.37 30.09
N LYS A 232 -12.84 1.43 28.77
CA LYS A 232 -13.17 2.65 28.02
C LYS A 232 -14.68 2.93 28.04
N GLU A 233 -15.06 4.14 28.41
CA GLU A 233 -16.46 4.54 28.55
C GLU A 233 -17.11 4.91 27.21
N THR A 234 -16.34 5.51 26.29
CA THR A 234 -16.85 6.01 25.01
C THR A 234 -16.82 4.93 23.92
N LYS A 235 -17.67 5.09 22.91
CA LYS A 235 -17.69 4.20 21.73
C LYS A 235 -16.42 4.33 20.90
N LYS A 236 -16.06 3.24 20.21
CA LYS A 236 -15.08 3.26 19.13
C LYS A 236 -15.52 4.26 18.06
N LYS A 237 -14.61 5.13 17.61
CA LYS A 237 -14.83 6.02 16.48
C LYS A 237 -15.12 5.18 15.23
N ASP A 238 -16.16 5.53 14.51
CA ASP A 238 -16.52 4.86 13.26
C ASP A 238 -15.82 5.52 12.06
N LEU A 239 -14.54 5.20 11.91
CA LEU A 239 -13.70 5.73 10.83
C LEU A 239 -14.23 5.31 9.44
N ALA A 240 -14.80 4.10 9.33
CA ALA A 240 -15.35 3.61 8.07
C ALA A 240 -16.54 4.46 7.61
N SER A 241 -17.52 4.69 8.48
CA SER A 241 -18.69 5.53 8.16
C SER A 241 -18.30 6.96 7.83
N MET A 242 -17.29 7.52 8.52
CA MET A 242 -16.77 8.86 8.22
C MET A 242 -16.19 8.91 6.79
N ALA A 243 -15.37 7.94 6.41
CA ALA A 243 -14.81 7.86 5.07
C ALA A 243 -15.88 7.61 3.99
N MET A 244 -16.87 6.78 4.28
CA MET A 244 -18.01 6.52 3.38
C MET A 244 -18.83 7.77 3.09
N SER A 245 -18.84 8.77 3.99
CA SER A 245 -19.59 10.02 3.80
C SER A 245 -19.12 10.85 2.60
N TYR A 246 -17.89 10.64 2.11
CA TYR A 246 -17.41 11.26 0.87
C TYR A 246 -18.10 10.75 -0.40
N GLY A 247 -18.66 9.54 -0.39
CA GLY A 247 -19.40 8.95 -1.50
C GLY A 247 -18.54 8.42 -2.66
N TYR A 248 -17.24 8.74 -2.70
CA TYR A 248 -16.29 8.31 -3.73
C TYR A 248 -15.04 7.61 -3.17
N VAL A 249 -15.01 7.31 -1.90
CA VAL A 249 -13.92 6.56 -1.26
C VAL A 249 -14.27 5.08 -1.23
N TYR A 250 -13.36 4.22 -1.69
CA TYR A 250 -13.50 2.78 -1.47
C TYR A 250 -13.19 2.48 0.00
N VAL A 251 -14.10 1.84 0.70
CA VAL A 251 -13.94 1.53 2.14
C VAL A 251 -14.15 0.05 2.38
N ALA A 252 -13.19 -0.59 3.04
CA ALA A 252 -13.33 -1.97 3.48
C ALA A 252 -12.84 -2.16 4.92
N GLN A 253 -13.56 -2.99 5.68
CA GLN A 253 -13.08 -3.55 6.94
C GLN A 253 -12.78 -5.03 6.72
N ILE A 254 -11.58 -5.46 7.10
CA ILE A 254 -11.10 -6.81 6.87
C ILE A 254 -10.56 -7.43 8.15
N ALA A 255 -10.74 -8.75 8.26
CA ALA A 255 -10.14 -9.56 9.31
C ALA A 255 -9.67 -10.88 8.68
N MET A 256 -8.37 -11.03 8.49
CA MET A 256 -7.77 -12.16 7.75
C MET A 256 -8.17 -13.52 8.34
N GLY A 257 -8.20 -13.64 9.67
CA GLY A 257 -8.65 -14.86 10.35
C GLY A 257 -10.17 -15.09 10.29
N GLY A 258 -10.95 -14.04 10.03
CA GLY A 258 -12.40 -14.15 9.86
C GLY A 258 -12.80 -14.64 8.46
N ASP A 259 -12.28 -13.96 7.43
CA ASP A 259 -12.49 -14.34 6.03
C ASP A 259 -11.30 -13.92 5.16
N PHE A 260 -10.46 -14.90 4.80
CA PHE A 260 -9.29 -14.66 3.97
C PHE A 260 -9.65 -14.35 2.50
N ASN A 261 -10.75 -14.90 1.98
CA ASN A 261 -11.21 -14.58 0.62
C ASN A 261 -11.67 -13.12 0.53
N GLN A 262 -12.45 -12.67 1.51
CA GLN A 262 -12.88 -11.27 1.59
C GLN A 262 -11.65 -10.33 1.71
N THR A 263 -10.66 -10.71 2.51
CA THR A 263 -9.43 -9.93 2.68
C THR A 263 -8.67 -9.75 1.35
N VAL A 264 -8.41 -10.84 0.61
CA VAL A 264 -7.74 -10.78 -0.71
C VAL A 264 -8.54 -9.97 -1.70
N LYS A 265 -9.86 -10.17 -1.74
CA LYS A 265 -10.76 -9.46 -2.64
C LYS A 265 -10.75 -7.95 -2.36
N ALA A 266 -10.91 -7.55 -1.10
CA ALA A 266 -10.94 -6.14 -0.71
C ALA A 266 -9.63 -5.42 -1.06
N ILE A 267 -8.47 -6.05 -0.82
CA ILE A 267 -7.16 -5.51 -1.17
C ILE A 267 -7.00 -5.36 -2.69
N ALA A 268 -7.45 -6.36 -3.47
CA ALA A 268 -7.39 -6.31 -4.93
C ALA A 268 -8.34 -5.26 -5.52
N GLU A 269 -9.54 -5.11 -4.95
CA GLU A 269 -10.51 -4.09 -5.36
C GLU A 269 -10.01 -2.67 -5.02
N ALA A 270 -9.41 -2.47 -3.86
CA ALA A 270 -8.83 -1.18 -3.47
C ALA A 270 -7.72 -0.74 -4.44
N GLU A 271 -6.82 -1.65 -4.81
CA GLU A 271 -5.76 -1.36 -5.77
C GLU A 271 -6.28 -1.08 -7.19
N ALA A 272 -7.39 -1.71 -7.56
CA ALA A 272 -8.02 -1.51 -8.88
C ALA A 272 -8.90 -0.26 -8.93
N TYR A 273 -9.26 0.31 -7.79
CA TYR A 273 -10.14 1.47 -7.70
C TYR A 273 -9.37 2.74 -8.11
N PRO A 274 -9.89 3.54 -9.06
CA PRO A 274 -9.19 4.73 -9.55
C PRO A 274 -9.44 5.97 -8.66
N GLY A 275 -9.24 5.83 -7.36
CA GLY A 275 -9.48 6.86 -6.35
C GLY A 275 -8.96 6.44 -4.99
N PRO A 276 -9.23 7.21 -3.93
CA PRO A 276 -8.75 6.90 -2.60
C PRO A 276 -9.45 5.68 -2.02
N SER A 277 -8.66 4.81 -1.40
CA SER A 277 -9.15 3.60 -0.73
C SER A 277 -8.72 3.59 0.73
N LEU A 278 -9.64 3.22 1.61
CA LEU A 278 -9.39 3.02 3.03
C LEU A 278 -9.67 1.57 3.41
N ILE A 279 -8.65 0.85 3.83
CA ILE A 279 -8.77 -0.50 4.37
C ILE A 279 -8.48 -0.46 5.87
N ILE A 280 -9.44 -0.87 6.68
CA ILE A 280 -9.28 -1.02 8.11
C ILE A 280 -9.10 -2.51 8.39
N ALA A 281 -7.87 -2.89 8.71
CA ALA A 281 -7.46 -4.28 8.92
C ALA A 281 -7.40 -4.58 10.42
N TYR A 282 -8.33 -5.38 10.94
CA TYR A 282 -8.26 -5.83 12.32
C TYR A 282 -6.99 -6.66 12.54
N ALA A 283 -6.13 -6.17 13.42
CA ALA A 283 -4.82 -6.76 13.69
C ALA A 283 -4.71 -7.18 15.16
N PRO A 284 -4.85 -8.48 15.49
CA PRO A 284 -4.66 -8.97 16.85
C PRO A 284 -3.31 -8.56 17.41
N CYS A 285 -3.30 -8.09 18.65
CA CYS A 285 -2.12 -7.58 19.35
C CYS A 285 -1.90 -8.34 20.66
N ILE A 286 -0.66 -8.45 21.09
CA ILE A 286 -0.31 -9.06 22.39
C ILE A 286 -1.00 -8.34 23.57
N ASN A 287 -1.26 -7.03 23.41
CA ASN A 287 -1.98 -6.22 24.39
C ASN A 287 -3.46 -6.63 24.57
N HIS A 288 -4.02 -7.45 23.67
CA HIS A 288 -5.38 -7.98 23.82
C HIS A 288 -5.46 -9.10 24.88
N GLY A 289 -4.35 -9.61 25.39
CA GLY A 289 -4.32 -10.65 26.43
C GLY A 289 -4.98 -11.95 25.97
N ILE A 290 -4.71 -12.42 24.76
CA ILE A 290 -5.32 -13.62 24.18
C ILE A 290 -4.93 -14.86 24.98
N LYS A 291 -5.90 -15.43 25.72
CA LYS A 291 -5.68 -16.56 26.64
C LYS A 291 -5.11 -17.80 25.97
N LYS A 292 -5.45 -18.07 24.72
CA LYS A 292 -4.94 -19.21 23.94
C LYS A 292 -3.53 -19.00 23.39
N GLY A 293 -2.93 -17.82 23.67
CA GLY A 293 -1.63 -17.41 23.14
C GLY A 293 -1.72 -16.82 21.73
N MET A 294 -0.71 -16.03 21.39
CA MET A 294 -0.67 -15.27 20.13
C MET A 294 -0.63 -16.16 18.88
N SER A 295 -0.20 -17.42 18.99
CA SER A 295 -0.28 -18.38 17.86
C SER A 295 -1.71 -18.68 17.40
N LYS A 296 -2.72 -18.32 18.21
CA LYS A 296 -4.14 -18.45 17.88
C LYS A 296 -4.81 -17.10 17.64
N ALA A 297 -4.04 -16.05 17.49
CA ALA A 297 -4.56 -14.69 17.36
C ALA A 297 -5.47 -14.50 16.11
N GLN A 298 -5.22 -15.25 15.04
CA GLN A 298 -6.00 -15.17 13.80
C GLN A 298 -7.25 -16.07 13.78
N THR A 299 -7.40 -16.96 14.77
CA THR A 299 -8.57 -17.85 14.92
C THR A 299 -9.45 -17.45 16.10
#